data_3d7c25987cd0bd1d1bc24af6320385e3
#
_entry.id   3d7c25987cd0bd1d1bc24af6320385e3
#
_cell.length_a   1.000
_cell.length_b   1.000
_cell.length_c   1.000
_cell.angle_alpha   90.00
_cell.angle_beta   90.00
_cell.angle_gamma   90.00
#
_symmetry.space_group_name_H-M   'P 1'
#
loop_
_entity.id
_entity.type
_entity.pdbx_description
1 polymer ?
#
loop_
_entity_poly.entity_id
_entity_poly.type
_entity_poly.pdbx_seq_one_letter_code
_entity_poly.pdbx_strand_id
1 'polypeptide(L)'
;MKESDFERNNINTSSNQNILSSSMNPPLITEKQTEEASIENINDTTQQGNSTNKDGYIGKKGTIELSQDCFIGPDAAPSDLLKDIVNINPTNILEPLLTVRKSCFKKLSVEANLKWQRREIGDPLLRMENVDDAESSKQMFRNLLSYMGDRKSSKLPLLHAKKYVKLVLIGNAILRDEAYLQIYKQLHGNTKFASIMRGWKIMAIISSCFVPKNNDIYNLILNFLFFEMQNTKDQQIINHIKFIFVRMIKMNGKERHHVPSEEELDCIEKLIPIELPVKFFTGNQTNVKVESYTTIRDLKCELMNRLDFNIQRAIYYSIYEICEKKSGTEERFIDDGEKVCDILSVWNNDMERDKKNGETSKFHFYLKLLIYYPFEKDDIDTLSVVYHQTVYDVISGKHPVDERKIVNLAAYQLIVEFEDDEDVAEKKNK
;
A
#
# COMPACT_ATOMS: atom_id res chain seq x y z
N MET A 1 -42.89 -11.68 38.69
CA MET A 1 -43.08 -13.10 39.08
C MET A 1 -42.01 -13.91 38.39
N LYS A 2 -41.13 -14.48 39.25
CA LYS A 2 -40.20 -15.63 39.13
C LYS A 2 -39.22 -15.61 37.93
N GLU A 3 -37.89 -15.34 38.11
CA GLU A 3 -36.86 -16.09 38.86
C GLU A 3 -36.81 -17.59 38.56
N SER A 4 -35.63 -17.99 38.02
CA SER A 4 -34.80 -19.15 38.42
C SER A 4 -33.71 -19.33 37.40
N ASP A 5 -32.45 -19.06 37.72
CA ASP A 5 -31.35 -19.92 38.23
C ASP A 5 -31.03 -21.14 37.37
N PHE A 6 -29.77 -21.21 36.93
CA PHE A 6 -28.94 -22.43 36.93
C PHE A 6 -27.49 -22.07 36.53
N GLU A 7 -26.66 -22.07 37.50
CA GLU A 7 -25.60 -22.94 37.96
C GLU A 7 -24.28 -22.97 37.15
N ARG A 8 -23.28 -22.64 37.94
CA ARG A 8 -21.82 -22.77 37.70
C ARG A 8 -21.40 -24.24 37.73
N ASN A 9 -20.41 -24.58 36.91
CA ASN A 9 -19.51 -25.69 37.27
C ASN A 9 -18.05 -25.31 37.06
N ASN A 10 -17.38 -25.14 38.20
CA ASN A 10 -15.93 -25.21 38.38
C ASN A 10 -15.50 -26.69 38.30
N ILE A 11 -14.40 -26.97 37.60
CA ILE A 11 -13.57 -28.14 37.89
C ILE A 11 -12.10 -27.72 37.92
N ASN A 12 -11.50 -28.07 39.02
CA ASN A 12 -10.15 -27.82 39.51
C ASN A 12 -9.02 -28.54 38.75
N THR A 13 -7.92 -27.84 38.70
CA THR A 13 -6.50 -28.21 38.96
C THR A 13 -6.12 -29.67 39.14
N SER A 14 -5.08 -30.08 38.46
CA SER A 14 -3.88 -30.65 39.12
C SER A 14 -2.67 -30.75 38.17
N SER A 15 -1.61 -30.19 38.67
CA SER A 15 -0.17 -30.35 38.46
C SER A 15 0.31 -31.65 37.81
N ASN A 16 1.28 -31.53 36.89
CA ASN A 16 2.51 -32.34 36.97
C ASN A 16 3.67 -31.61 36.25
N GLN A 17 4.65 -31.27 37.06
CA GLN A 17 6.03 -30.97 36.67
C GLN A 17 6.69 -32.29 36.24
N ASN A 18 7.42 -32.27 35.13
CA ASN A 18 8.68 -33.01 35.03
C ASN A 18 9.58 -32.43 33.95
N ILE A 19 10.67 -31.92 34.42
CA ILE A 19 12.01 -31.71 33.96
C ILE A 19 12.45 -32.67 32.87
N LEU A 20 13.00 -32.13 31.77
CA LEU A 20 14.22 -32.66 31.14
C LEU A 20 14.90 -31.58 30.29
N SER A 21 16.06 -31.18 30.78
CA SER A 21 17.09 -30.42 30.12
C SER A 21 17.68 -31.24 28.97
N SER A 22 17.77 -30.64 27.77
CA SER A 22 18.78 -31.02 26.79
C SER A 22 19.29 -29.80 26.06
N SER A 23 20.52 -29.46 26.37
CA SER A 23 21.39 -28.58 25.67
C SER A 23 21.58 -29.02 24.22
N MET A 24 21.32 -28.14 23.24
CA MET A 24 21.86 -28.29 21.90
C MET A 24 22.55 -27.00 21.49
N ASN A 25 23.88 -27.12 21.35
CA ASN A 25 24.76 -26.13 20.74
C ASN A 25 24.42 -25.99 19.25
N PRO A 26 24.58 -24.78 18.67
CA PRO A 26 24.48 -24.61 17.23
C PRO A 26 25.72 -25.16 16.52
N PRO A 27 25.58 -25.67 15.28
CA PRO A 27 26.69 -26.23 14.54
C PRO A 27 27.64 -25.13 14.02
N LEU A 28 28.94 -25.37 14.20
CA LEU A 28 30.05 -24.66 13.60
C LEU A 28 29.99 -24.74 12.06
N ILE A 29 29.99 -23.58 11.41
CA ILE A 29 30.19 -23.48 9.97
C ILE A 29 31.69 -23.59 9.71
N THR A 30 32.09 -24.68 9.06
CA THR A 30 33.44 -24.86 8.50
C THR A 30 33.58 -24.11 7.19
N GLU A 31 34.60 -23.26 7.13
CA GLU A 31 35.13 -22.70 5.90
C GLU A 31 35.56 -23.79 4.91
N LYS A 32 35.11 -23.70 3.66
CA LYS A 32 35.90 -24.13 2.51
C LYS A 32 35.42 -23.56 1.17
N GLN A 33 36.38 -22.97 0.53
CA GLN A 33 36.68 -22.89 -0.92
C GLN A 33 36.02 -21.78 -1.73
N THR A 34 36.86 -20.81 -1.95
CA THR A 34 36.96 -19.87 -3.07
C THR A 34 37.03 -20.60 -4.41
N GLU A 35 36.15 -20.24 -5.35
CA GLU A 35 36.43 -20.40 -6.78
C GLU A 35 36.45 -19.02 -7.44
N GLU A 36 37.60 -18.68 -7.93
CA GLU A 36 37.87 -17.54 -8.82
C GLU A 36 37.22 -17.83 -10.18
N ALA A 37 36.35 -16.93 -10.66
CA ALA A 37 35.94 -16.89 -12.04
C ALA A 37 36.41 -15.56 -12.67
N SER A 38 37.24 -15.73 -13.67
CA SER A 38 37.99 -14.78 -14.48
C SER A 38 37.13 -13.72 -15.15
N ILE A 39 37.64 -12.51 -15.08
CA ILE A 39 37.16 -11.32 -15.83
C ILE A 39 37.78 -11.38 -17.23
N GLU A 40 36.97 -11.50 -18.26
CA GLU A 40 37.40 -11.20 -19.62
C GLU A 40 37.04 -9.77 -20.01
N ASN A 41 38.12 -9.03 -20.35
CA ASN A 41 38.04 -7.68 -20.93
C ASN A 41 37.48 -7.72 -22.35
N ILE A 42 36.52 -6.82 -22.64
CA ILE A 42 36.27 -6.36 -24.01
C ILE A 42 36.42 -4.85 -24.04
N ASN A 43 37.44 -4.41 -24.76
CA ASN A 43 37.80 -3.02 -25.05
C ASN A 43 36.92 -2.42 -26.17
N ASP A 44 36.68 -1.12 -26.01
CA ASP A 44 36.62 -0.01 -26.97
C ASP A 44 35.96 -0.19 -28.34
N THR A 45 34.95 0.65 -28.55
CA THR A 45 34.92 1.49 -29.75
C THR A 45 34.22 2.84 -29.48
N THR A 46 35.03 3.86 -29.59
CA THR A 46 34.71 5.30 -29.55
C THR A 46 33.90 5.70 -30.79
N GLN A 47 32.77 6.45 -30.63
CA GLN A 47 32.44 7.51 -31.59
C GLN A 47 31.76 8.67 -30.85
N GLN A 48 32.34 9.86 -31.09
CA GLN A 48 31.96 11.16 -30.60
C GLN A 48 30.65 11.65 -31.27
N GLY A 49 29.79 12.27 -30.47
CA GLY A 49 28.69 13.09 -30.95
C GLY A 49 28.34 14.08 -29.87
N ASN A 50 28.94 15.30 -29.97
CA ASN A 50 28.63 16.43 -29.12
C ASN A 50 27.21 16.94 -29.36
N SER A 51 26.40 17.04 -28.33
CA SER A 51 25.41 18.12 -28.18
C SER A 51 25.21 18.41 -26.70
N THR A 52 25.66 19.61 -26.33
CA THR A 52 25.50 20.23 -25.02
C THR A 52 24.03 20.55 -24.76
N ASN A 53 23.43 19.97 -23.74
CA ASN A 53 22.35 20.57 -22.98
C ASN A 53 22.69 20.50 -21.49
N LYS A 54 22.82 21.68 -20.91
CA LYS A 54 23.01 21.91 -19.50
C LYS A 54 21.69 21.56 -18.81
N ASP A 55 21.69 20.50 -18.05
CA ASP A 55 21.10 20.36 -16.72
C ASP A 55 21.51 18.96 -16.24
N GLY A 56 22.56 18.95 -15.43
CA GLY A 56 23.21 17.71 -15.01
C GLY A 56 22.45 17.03 -13.87
N TYR A 57 21.82 15.92 -14.17
CA TYR A 57 21.65 14.85 -13.22
C TYR A 57 22.37 13.60 -13.76
N ILE A 58 23.51 13.33 -13.22
CA ILE A 58 24.25 12.07 -13.49
C ILE A 58 23.51 10.97 -12.73
N GLY A 59 22.71 10.18 -13.45
CA GLY A 59 22.08 8.98 -12.92
C GLY A 59 23.15 7.93 -12.57
N LYS A 60 23.39 7.68 -11.29
CA LYS A 60 24.16 6.52 -10.85
C LYS A 60 23.36 5.25 -11.14
N LYS A 61 23.93 4.30 -11.88
CA LYS A 61 23.38 2.96 -12.10
C LYS A 61 23.02 2.30 -10.76
N GLY A 62 21.75 2.04 -10.53
CA GLY A 62 21.25 1.35 -9.33
C GLY A 62 20.08 2.04 -8.61
N THR A 63 19.63 3.19 -9.06
CA THR A 63 18.48 3.91 -8.48
C THR A 63 17.19 3.23 -8.93
N ILE A 64 16.45 2.67 -7.98
CA ILE A 64 15.04 2.32 -8.19
C ILE A 64 14.28 3.65 -8.24
N GLU A 65 13.99 4.15 -9.43
CA GLU A 65 13.16 5.35 -9.62
C GLU A 65 11.71 4.99 -9.25
N LEU A 66 11.31 5.30 -8.02
CA LEU A 66 9.94 5.05 -7.51
C LEU A 66 8.95 6.18 -7.88
N SER A 67 9.42 7.34 -8.30
CA SER A 67 8.56 8.54 -8.38
C SER A 67 7.98 8.87 -9.76
N GLN A 68 8.44 8.28 -10.85
CA GLN A 68 7.92 8.57 -12.21
C GLN A 68 6.99 7.50 -12.77
N ASP A 69 6.92 6.32 -12.16
CA ASP A 69 6.15 5.17 -12.68
C ASP A 69 4.61 5.30 -12.55
N CYS A 70 4.10 6.33 -11.89
CA CYS A 70 2.66 6.49 -11.67
C CYS A 70 1.83 6.72 -12.94
N PHE A 71 2.48 7.03 -14.07
CA PHE A 71 1.82 7.36 -15.34
C PHE A 71 2.36 6.57 -16.54
N ILE A 72 3.07 5.47 -16.30
CA ILE A 72 3.48 4.58 -17.38
C ILE A 72 2.23 3.87 -17.90
N GLY A 73 1.81 4.23 -19.10
CA GLY A 73 0.64 3.61 -19.76
C GLY A 73 0.98 2.25 -20.37
N PRO A 74 0.02 1.63 -21.05
CA PRO A 74 0.21 0.38 -21.79
C PRO A 74 1.39 0.40 -22.77
N ASP A 75 1.80 1.58 -23.25
CA ASP A 75 2.93 1.77 -24.17
C ASP A 75 4.29 1.38 -23.54
N ALA A 76 4.37 1.34 -22.21
CA ALA A 76 5.54 0.91 -21.45
C ALA A 76 5.39 -0.52 -20.87
N ALA A 77 4.30 -1.21 -21.19
CA ALA A 77 4.13 -2.60 -20.80
C ALA A 77 5.16 -3.49 -21.52
N PRO A 78 5.66 -4.56 -20.88
CA PRO A 78 6.52 -5.52 -21.54
C PRO A 78 5.89 -6.02 -22.85
N SER A 79 6.67 -6.04 -23.92
CA SER A 79 6.19 -6.43 -25.28
C SER A 79 5.54 -7.81 -25.31
N ASP A 80 5.97 -8.71 -24.43
CA ASP A 80 5.45 -10.08 -24.36
C ASP A 80 4.06 -10.11 -23.71
N LEU A 81 3.83 -9.29 -22.68
CA LEU A 81 2.50 -9.12 -22.07
C LEU A 81 1.48 -8.59 -23.09
N LEU A 82 1.89 -7.64 -23.94
CA LEU A 82 1.01 -7.08 -24.97
C LEU A 82 0.62 -8.12 -26.04
N LYS A 83 1.54 -9.04 -26.41
CA LYS A 83 1.24 -10.11 -27.37
C LYS A 83 0.16 -11.07 -26.84
N ASP A 84 0.25 -11.43 -25.57
CA ASP A 84 -0.71 -12.35 -24.94
C ASP A 84 -2.09 -11.71 -24.76
N ILE A 85 -2.15 -10.40 -24.56
CA ILE A 85 -3.39 -9.65 -24.32
C ILE A 85 -4.19 -9.45 -25.63
N VAL A 86 -3.55 -9.20 -26.78
CA VAL A 86 -4.22 -8.70 -28.00
C VAL A 86 -5.16 -9.73 -28.65
N ASN A 87 -4.97 -11.04 -28.43
CA ASN A 87 -5.70 -12.11 -29.12
C ASN A 87 -6.78 -12.80 -28.27
N ILE A 88 -7.22 -12.19 -27.18
CA ILE A 88 -8.20 -12.77 -26.26
C ILE A 88 -9.61 -12.71 -26.86
N ASN A 89 -10.29 -13.84 -26.93
CA ASN A 89 -11.71 -13.91 -27.24
C ASN A 89 -12.52 -14.00 -25.92
N PRO A 90 -13.26 -12.95 -25.54
CA PRO A 90 -14.00 -12.92 -24.28
C PRO A 90 -15.01 -14.06 -24.13
N THR A 91 -15.66 -14.47 -25.24
CA THR A 91 -16.68 -15.54 -25.23
C THR A 91 -16.06 -16.86 -24.82
N ASN A 92 -14.93 -17.24 -25.43
CA ASN A 92 -14.26 -18.52 -25.14
C ASN A 92 -13.81 -18.64 -23.68
N ILE A 93 -13.33 -17.53 -23.12
CA ILE A 93 -12.86 -17.47 -21.72
C ILE A 93 -14.03 -17.54 -20.74
N LEU A 94 -15.07 -16.74 -20.99
CA LEU A 94 -16.11 -16.51 -20.00
C LEU A 94 -17.24 -17.54 -20.04
N GLU A 95 -17.49 -18.18 -21.20
CA GLU A 95 -18.58 -19.17 -21.31
C GLU A 95 -18.50 -20.31 -20.26
N PRO A 96 -17.33 -20.91 -19.98
CA PRO A 96 -17.23 -21.93 -18.96
C PRO A 96 -17.38 -21.41 -17.52
N LEU A 97 -17.09 -20.14 -17.28
CA LEU A 97 -17.04 -19.53 -15.95
C LEU A 97 -18.38 -18.91 -15.53
N LEU A 98 -19.14 -18.42 -16.51
CA LEU A 98 -20.36 -17.65 -16.22
C LEU A 98 -21.53 -18.54 -15.74
N THR A 99 -22.35 -17.97 -14.88
CA THR A 99 -23.64 -18.53 -14.50
C THR A 99 -24.55 -18.58 -15.73
N VAL A 100 -25.16 -19.74 -15.96
CA VAL A 100 -26.11 -19.90 -17.07
C VAL A 100 -27.39 -19.17 -16.77
N ARG A 101 -27.61 -18.06 -17.47
CA ARG A 101 -28.84 -17.26 -17.37
C ARG A 101 -29.77 -17.55 -18.55
N LYS A 102 -31.08 -17.51 -18.28
CA LYS A 102 -32.10 -17.70 -19.29
C LYS A 102 -32.95 -16.44 -19.42
N SER A 103 -33.32 -16.08 -20.63
CA SER A 103 -34.32 -15.07 -20.92
C SER A 103 -35.38 -15.69 -21.81
N CYS A 104 -36.62 -15.66 -21.42
CA CYS A 104 -37.74 -16.25 -22.15
C CYS A 104 -37.45 -17.69 -22.66
N PHE A 105 -36.94 -18.54 -21.76
CA PHE A 105 -36.56 -19.96 -22.01
C PHE A 105 -35.30 -20.18 -22.87
N LYS A 106 -34.64 -19.13 -23.37
CA LYS A 106 -33.37 -19.25 -24.10
C LYS A 106 -32.18 -18.90 -23.22
N LYS A 107 -31.07 -19.66 -23.35
CA LYS A 107 -29.77 -19.31 -22.72
C LYS A 107 -29.33 -17.94 -23.28
N LEU A 108 -28.96 -17.02 -22.40
CA LEU A 108 -28.34 -15.76 -22.79
C LEU A 108 -26.94 -16.01 -23.34
N SER A 109 -26.59 -15.33 -24.43
CA SER A 109 -25.18 -15.33 -24.89
C SER A 109 -24.29 -14.62 -23.87
N VAL A 110 -22.99 -14.90 -23.92
CA VAL A 110 -21.98 -14.25 -23.06
C VAL A 110 -22.09 -12.73 -23.20
N GLU A 111 -22.15 -12.21 -24.41
CA GLU A 111 -22.25 -10.77 -24.69
C GLU A 111 -23.53 -10.16 -24.10
N ALA A 112 -24.67 -10.83 -24.28
CA ALA A 112 -25.95 -10.37 -23.72
C ALA A 112 -25.94 -10.37 -22.18
N ASN A 113 -25.25 -11.35 -21.55
CA ASN A 113 -25.10 -11.42 -20.11
C ASN A 113 -24.19 -10.31 -19.58
N LEU A 114 -23.18 -9.90 -20.33
CA LEU A 114 -22.21 -8.89 -19.95
C LEU A 114 -22.53 -7.48 -20.45
N LYS A 115 -23.70 -7.24 -21.02
CA LYS A 115 -24.15 -5.91 -21.42
C LYS A 115 -24.66 -5.13 -20.20
N TRP A 116 -24.41 -3.81 -20.22
CA TRP A 116 -24.91 -2.87 -19.22
C TRP A 116 -26.40 -3.06 -18.88
N GLN A 117 -26.74 -2.96 -17.62
CA GLN A 117 -28.11 -2.99 -17.16
C GLN A 117 -28.33 -2.06 -15.96
N ARG A 118 -29.52 -1.46 -15.90
CA ARG A 118 -29.92 -0.60 -14.78
C ARG A 118 -30.49 -1.38 -13.57
N ARG A 119 -30.99 -2.60 -13.81
CA ARG A 119 -31.62 -3.43 -12.78
C ARG A 119 -30.57 -4.26 -12.07
N GLU A 120 -30.85 -4.62 -10.82
CA GLU A 120 -30.04 -5.54 -10.04
C GLU A 120 -29.93 -6.89 -10.74
N ILE A 121 -28.85 -7.62 -10.46
CA ILE A 121 -28.69 -9.00 -10.93
C ILE A 121 -29.40 -9.95 -9.97
N GLY A 122 -30.07 -10.96 -10.50
CA GLY A 122 -30.72 -12.03 -9.69
C GLY A 122 -29.68 -13.03 -9.17
N ASP A 123 -28.67 -13.32 -10.00
CA ASP A 123 -27.63 -14.28 -9.71
C ASP A 123 -26.25 -13.66 -9.96
N PRO A 124 -25.17 -14.15 -9.32
CA PRO A 124 -23.80 -13.77 -9.63
C PRO A 124 -23.49 -13.95 -11.12
N LEU A 125 -22.53 -13.20 -11.65
CA LEU A 125 -22.05 -13.40 -13.02
C LEU A 125 -21.28 -14.71 -13.13
N LEU A 126 -20.38 -14.97 -12.19
CA LEU A 126 -19.62 -16.22 -12.06
C LEU A 126 -20.43 -17.32 -11.38
N ARG A 127 -20.14 -18.56 -11.69
CA ARG A 127 -20.67 -19.72 -10.95
C ARG A 127 -20.02 -19.74 -9.57
N MET A 128 -20.85 -19.67 -8.54
CA MET A 128 -20.43 -19.69 -7.15
C MET A 128 -21.10 -20.85 -6.43
N GLU A 129 -20.32 -21.68 -5.73
CA GLU A 129 -20.82 -22.77 -4.91
C GLU A 129 -21.21 -22.29 -3.51
N ASN A 130 -20.49 -21.28 -3.00
CA ASN A 130 -20.75 -20.71 -1.70
C ASN A 130 -21.93 -19.73 -1.76
N VAL A 131 -22.93 -19.96 -0.93
CA VAL A 131 -24.16 -19.14 -0.85
C VAL A 131 -23.87 -17.72 -0.33
N ASP A 132 -22.95 -17.57 0.61
CA ASP A 132 -22.57 -16.29 1.18
C ASP A 132 -21.84 -15.40 0.16
N ASP A 133 -20.97 -16.02 -0.65
CA ASP A 133 -20.32 -15.32 -1.77
C ASP A 133 -21.34 -14.89 -2.84
N ALA A 134 -22.32 -15.76 -3.13
CA ALA A 134 -23.37 -15.44 -4.09
C ALA A 134 -24.24 -14.26 -3.61
N GLU A 135 -24.59 -14.21 -2.32
CA GLU A 135 -25.31 -13.07 -1.75
C GLU A 135 -24.46 -11.81 -1.69
N SER A 136 -23.17 -11.95 -1.34
CA SER A 136 -22.17 -10.88 -1.38
C SER A 136 -22.05 -10.29 -2.78
N SER A 137 -21.97 -11.11 -3.83
CA SER A 137 -21.93 -10.69 -5.22
C SER A 137 -23.16 -9.82 -5.58
N LYS A 138 -24.36 -10.25 -5.21
CA LYS A 138 -25.59 -9.47 -5.45
C LYS A 138 -25.57 -8.13 -4.70
N GLN A 139 -25.10 -8.13 -3.46
CA GLN A 139 -24.97 -6.91 -2.67
C GLN A 139 -23.87 -5.97 -3.23
N MET A 140 -22.77 -6.54 -3.75
CA MET A 140 -21.74 -5.80 -4.48
C MET A 140 -22.35 -5.08 -5.68
N PHE A 141 -23.14 -5.78 -6.49
CA PHE A 141 -23.77 -5.17 -7.66
C PHE A 141 -24.75 -4.05 -7.30
N ARG A 142 -25.52 -4.17 -6.20
CA ARG A 142 -26.36 -3.07 -5.67
C ARG A 142 -25.51 -1.85 -5.31
N ASN A 143 -24.37 -2.05 -4.65
CA ASN A 143 -23.46 -0.96 -4.31
C ASN A 143 -22.84 -0.33 -5.56
N LEU A 144 -22.44 -1.14 -6.56
CA LEU A 144 -21.94 -0.67 -7.84
C LEU A 144 -22.94 0.23 -8.55
N LEU A 145 -24.18 -0.21 -8.71
CA LEU A 145 -25.25 0.60 -9.31
C LEU A 145 -25.49 1.92 -8.56
N SER A 146 -25.43 1.89 -7.23
CA SER A 146 -25.61 3.10 -6.41
C SER A 146 -24.43 4.06 -6.55
N TYR A 147 -23.19 3.54 -6.61
CA TYR A 147 -22.00 4.33 -6.87
C TYR A 147 -22.02 4.96 -8.26
N MET A 148 -22.38 4.19 -9.29
CA MET A 148 -22.43 4.67 -10.68
C MET A 148 -23.62 5.64 -10.92
N GLY A 149 -24.56 5.76 -9.98
CA GLY A 149 -25.75 6.62 -10.11
C GLY A 149 -26.87 6.00 -10.95
N ASP A 150 -26.79 4.72 -11.26
CA ASP A 150 -27.84 3.97 -11.95
C ASP A 150 -28.96 3.53 -11.01
N ARG A 151 -28.68 3.48 -9.70
CA ARG A 151 -29.65 3.26 -8.62
C ARG A 151 -29.67 4.45 -7.67
N LYS A 152 -30.88 4.95 -7.33
CA LYS A 152 -31.03 6.05 -6.35
C LYS A 152 -30.54 5.62 -4.97
N SER A 153 -29.80 6.50 -4.31
CA SER A 153 -29.36 6.32 -2.93
C SER A 153 -29.29 7.69 -2.23
N SER A 154 -29.57 7.71 -0.94
CA SER A 154 -29.37 8.88 -0.07
C SER A 154 -27.93 8.98 0.46
N LYS A 155 -27.11 7.92 0.29
CA LYS A 155 -25.72 7.88 0.76
C LYS A 155 -24.78 8.43 -0.30
N LEU A 156 -23.66 8.99 0.14
CA LEU A 156 -22.60 9.46 -0.73
C LEU A 156 -22.02 8.30 -1.58
N PRO A 157 -21.63 8.55 -2.83
CA PRO A 157 -21.09 7.52 -3.71
C PRO A 157 -19.91 6.76 -3.09
N LEU A 158 -18.93 7.44 -2.50
CA LEU A 158 -17.75 6.82 -1.88
C LEU A 158 -18.09 5.78 -0.80
N LEU A 159 -19.19 5.99 -0.04
CA LEU A 159 -19.65 4.99 0.92
C LEU A 159 -20.11 3.69 0.25
N HIS A 160 -20.61 3.76 -0.98
CA HIS A 160 -20.96 2.56 -1.75
C HIS A 160 -19.69 1.88 -2.30
N ALA A 161 -18.70 2.64 -2.75
CA ALA A 161 -17.39 2.11 -3.13
C ALA A 161 -16.70 1.40 -1.96
N LYS A 162 -16.65 2.04 -0.76
CA LYS A 162 -16.11 1.44 0.46
C LYS A 162 -16.79 0.12 0.82
N LYS A 163 -18.12 0.05 0.70
CA LYS A 163 -18.86 -1.20 0.93
C LYS A 163 -18.61 -2.26 -0.12
N TYR A 164 -18.46 -1.85 -1.36
CA TYR A 164 -18.11 -2.75 -2.47
C TYR A 164 -16.77 -3.42 -2.23
N VAL A 165 -15.72 -2.63 -1.97
CA VAL A 165 -14.37 -3.13 -1.65
C VAL A 165 -14.39 -4.01 -0.39
N LYS A 166 -15.10 -3.59 0.66
CA LYS A 166 -15.20 -4.36 1.91
C LYS A 166 -15.72 -5.78 1.67
N LEU A 167 -16.80 -5.93 0.90
CA LEU A 167 -17.37 -7.25 0.59
C LEU A 167 -16.37 -8.16 -0.13
N VAL A 168 -15.58 -7.58 -1.05
CA VAL A 168 -14.54 -8.35 -1.77
C VAL A 168 -13.40 -8.77 -0.86
N LEU A 169 -12.91 -7.87 0.00
CA LEU A 169 -11.75 -8.14 0.86
C LEU A 169 -12.04 -9.17 1.96
N ILE A 170 -13.28 -9.22 2.47
CA ILE A 170 -13.69 -10.19 3.51
C ILE A 170 -14.18 -11.52 2.95
N GLY A 171 -14.53 -11.59 1.67
CA GLY A 171 -15.04 -12.79 1.01
C GLY A 171 -13.96 -13.63 0.35
N ASN A 172 -14.37 -14.68 -0.31
CA ASN A 172 -13.46 -15.58 -1.01
C ASN A 172 -12.87 -14.94 -2.29
N ALA A 173 -11.78 -15.53 -2.78
CA ALA A 173 -11.03 -15.01 -3.93
C ALA A 173 -11.89 -14.82 -5.20
N ILE A 174 -12.93 -15.64 -5.39
CA ILE A 174 -13.86 -15.54 -6.51
C ILE A 174 -14.59 -14.19 -6.58
N LEU A 175 -14.77 -13.51 -5.43
CA LEU A 175 -15.38 -12.19 -5.40
C LEU A 175 -14.50 -11.11 -6.03
N ARG A 176 -13.19 -11.32 -6.09
CA ARG A 176 -12.27 -10.42 -6.82
C ARG A 176 -12.52 -10.49 -8.32
N ASP A 177 -12.63 -11.69 -8.85
CA ASP A 177 -12.96 -11.95 -10.26
C ASP A 177 -14.34 -11.39 -10.61
N GLU A 178 -15.32 -11.68 -9.76
CA GLU A 178 -16.70 -11.18 -9.91
C GLU A 178 -16.75 -9.65 -9.91
N ALA A 179 -15.96 -8.99 -9.06
CA ALA A 179 -15.91 -7.53 -8.96
C ALA A 179 -15.49 -6.89 -10.29
N TYR A 180 -14.43 -7.40 -10.89
CA TYR A 180 -13.98 -6.90 -12.19
C TYR A 180 -14.99 -7.16 -13.29
N LEU A 181 -15.60 -8.34 -13.32
CA LEU A 181 -16.62 -8.66 -14.32
C LEU A 181 -17.90 -7.83 -14.17
N GLN A 182 -18.30 -7.51 -12.94
CA GLN A 182 -19.43 -6.62 -12.67
C GLN A 182 -19.19 -5.22 -13.23
N ILE A 183 -17.98 -4.67 -13.04
CA ILE A 183 -17.63 -3.35 -13.57
C ILE A 183 -17.48 -3.40 -15.08
N TYR A 184 -16.80 -4.42 -15.63
CA TYR A 184 -16.70 -4.67 -17.05
C TYR A 184 -18.09 -4.66 -17.69
N LYS A 185 -19.05 -5.44 -17.14
CA LYS A 185 -20.44 -5.46 -17.57
C LYS A 185 -21.07 -4.07 -17.58
N GLN A 186 -20.85 -3.27 -16.53
CA GLN A 186 -21.48 -1.96 -16.40
C GLN A 186 -20.84 -0.89 -17.29
N LEU A 187 -19.64 -1.09 -17.77
CA LEU A 187 -18.98 -0.26 -18.78
C LEU A 187 -19.41 -0.67 -20.19
N HIS A 188 -19.62 -1.98 -20.42
CA HIS A 188 -19.89 -2.52 -21.75
C HIS A 188 -21.29 -2.15 -22.28
N GLY A 189 -21.34 -1.34 -23.35
CA GLY A 189 -22.60 -0.87 -23.96
C GLY A 189 -23.38 0.13 -23.11
N ASN A 190 -22.79 0.77 -22.13
CA ASN A 190 -23.37 1.87 -21.40
C ASN A 190 -23.32 3.15 -22.25
N THR A 191 -24.44 3.87 -22.30
CA THR A 191 -24.56 5.12 -23.08
C THR A 191 -24.57 6.36 -22.22
N LYS A 192 -24.52 6.22 -20.88
CA LYS A 192 -24.60 7.33 -19.93
C LYS A 192 -23.21 7.76 -19.50
N PHE A 193 -22.72 8.86 -20.03
CA PHE A 193 -21.36 9.34 -19.76
C PHE A 193 -21.05 9.45 -18.26
N ALA A 194 -21.93 10.05 -17.46
CA ALA A 194 -21.71 10.17 -16.01
C ALA A 194 -21.62 8.82 -15.28
N SER A 195 -22.35 7.80 -15.73
CA SER A 195 -22.28 6.43 -15.22
C SER A 195 -20.96 5.75 -15.67
N ILE A 196 -20.57 5.94 -16.93
CA ILE A 196 -19.29 5.43 -17.48
C ILE A 196 -18.11 5.99 -16.69
N MET A 197 -18.06 7.30 -16.47
CA MET A 197 -16.98 7.93 -15.69
C MET A 197 -16.87 7.36 -14.27
N ARG A 198 -18.01 7.14 -13.61
CA ARG A 198 -18.01 6.48 -12.30
C ARG A 198 -17.60 5.00 -12.40
N GLY A 199 -17.93 4.33 -13.48
CA GLY A 199 -17.45 2.97 -13.75
C GLY A 199 -15.92 2.91 -13.83
N TRP A 200 -15.27 3.85 -14.52
CA TRP A 200 -13.81 3.95 -14.56
C TRP A 200 -13.20 4.30 -13.20
N LYS A 201 -13.83 5.22 -12.44
CA LYS A 201 -13.38 5.56 -11.09
C LYS A 201 -13.41 4.37 -10.14
N ILE A 202 -14.51 3.59 -10.12
CA ILE A 202 -14.57 2.42 -9.24
C ILE A 202 -13.61 1.31 -9.70
N MET A 203 -13.34 1.18 -11.01
CA MET A 203 -12.30 0.28 -11.49
C MET A 203 -10.91 0.72 -11.02
N ALA A 204 -10.62 2.02 -10.99
CA ALA A 204 -9.39 2.57 -10.39
C ALA A 204 -9.30 2.24 -8.90
N ILE A 205 -10.40 2.35 -8.16
CA ILE A 205 -10.45 2.01 -6.73
C ILE A 205 -10.14 0.53 -6.52
N ILE A 206 -10.80 -0.39 -7.23
CA ILE A 206 -10.56 -1.82 -7.00
C ILE A 206 -9.17 -2.26 -7.46
N SER A 207 -8.64 -1.71 -8.56
CA SER A 207 -7.27 -1.98 -9.02
C SER A 207 -6.19 -1.47 -8.05
N SER A 208 -6.53 -0.51 -7.20
CA SER A 208 -5.70 -0.06 -6.09
C SER A 208 -5.80 -0.94 -4.84
N CYS A 209 -6.66 -1.95 -4.83
CA CYS A 209 -6.87 -2.82 -3.67
C CYS A 209 -6.50 -4.28 -3.96
N PHE A 210 -6.87 -4.79 -5.12
CA PHE A 210 -6.66 -6.18 -5.52
C PHE A 210 -6.73 -6.31 -7.05
N VAL A 211 -6.27 -7.45 -7.55
CA VAL A 211 -6.41 -7.85 -8.96
C VAL A 211 -7.25 -9.11 -9.07
N PRO A 212 -7.79 -9.47 -10.25
CA PRO A 212 -8.41 -10.77 -10.48
C PRO A 212 -7.48 -11.92 -10.08
N LYS A 213 -8.03 -12.99 -9.51
CA LYS A 213 -7.27 -14.19 -9.16
C LYS A 213 -7.21 -15.20 -10.30
N ASN A 214 -8.24 -15.23 -11.13
CA ASN A 214 -8.24 -16.03 -12.34
C ASN A 214 -7.44 -15.32 -13.43
N ASN A 215 -6.38 -15.96 -13.93
CA ASN A 215 -5.49 -15.39 -14.95
C ASN A 215 -6.21 -15.03 -16.25
N ASP A 216 -7.21 -15.81 -16.65
CA ASP A 216 -7.97 -15.54 -17.88
C ASP A 216 -8.80 -14.26 -17.73
N ILE A 217 -9.41 -14.05 -16.55
CA ILE A 217 -10.14 -12.82 -16.22
C ILE A 217 -9.15 -11.64 -16.10
N TYR A 218 -8.00 -11.83 -15.47
CA TYR A 218 -6.96 -10.82 -15.40
C TYR A 218 -6.53 -10.34 -16.79
N ASN A 219 -6.21 -11.27 -17.70
CA ASN A 219 -5.81 -10.98 -19.06
C ASN A 219 -6.96 -10.35 -19.87
N LEU A 220 -8.20 -10.82 -19.67
CA LEU A 220 -9.39 -10.22 -20.28
C LEU A 220 -9.55 -8.75 -19.90
N ILE A 221 -9.36 -8.40 -18.63
CA ILE A 221 -9.46 -7.01 -18.19
C ILE A 221 -8.32 -6.16 -18.77
N LEU A 222 -7.09 -6.68 -18.83
CA LEU A 222 -6.00 -5.96 -19.50
C LEU A 222 -6.28 -5.74 -21.00
N ASN A 223 -6.82 -6.74 -21.70
CA ASN A 223 -7.26 -6.61 -23.09
C ASN A 223 -8.34 -5.52 -23.23
N PHE A 224 -9.33 -5.53 -22.36
CA PHE A 224 -10.38 -4.52 -22.33
C PHE A 224 -9.82 -3.10 -22.13
N LEU A 225 -8.91 -2.91 -21.18
CA LEU A 225 -8.25 -1.62 -20.95
C LEU A 225 -7.51 -1.15 -22.21
N PHE A 226 -6.76 -2.04 -22.83
CA PHE A 226 -6.00 -1.74 -24.04
C PHE A 226 -6.92 -1.35 -25.21
N PHE A 227 -8.00 -2.12 -25.43
CA PHE A 227 -8.99 -1.84 -26.47
C PHE A 227 -9.70 -0.49 -26.24
N GLU A 228 -10.18 -0.21 -25.03
CA GLU A 228 -10.86 1.04 -24.70
C GLU A 228 -9.91 2.24 -24.84
N MET A 229 -8.63 2.10 -24.47
CA MET A 229 -7.65 3.17 -24.66
C MET A 229 -7.45 3.55 -26.12
N GLN A 230 -7.50 2.58 -27.03
CA GLN A 230 -7.35 2.85 -28.47
C GLN A 230 -8.61 3.46 -29.10
N ASN A 231 -9.79 3.16 -28.56
CA ASN A 231 -11.06 3.56 -29.15
C ASN A 231 -11.67 4.83 -28.55
N THR A 232 -11.27 5.22 -27.33
CA THR A 232 -11.77 6.44 -26.72
C THR A 232 -10.92 7.66 -27.11
N LYS A 233 -11.59 8.81 -27.26
CA LYS A 233 -10.93 10.11 -27.43
C LYS A 233 -10.99 10.98 -26.16
N ASP A 234 -11.67 10.51 -25.13
CA ASP A 234 -11.83 11.22 -23.88
C ASP A 234 -10.57 11.09 -23.03
N GLN A 235 -9.89 12.22 -22.79
CA GLN A 235 -8.63 12.25 -22.05
C GLN A 235 -8.79 11.84 -20.58
N GLN A 236 -9.95 12.08 -19.97
CA GLN A 236 -10.19 11.65 -18.59
C GLN A 236 -10.30 10.13 -18.51
N ILE A 237 -10.98 9.51 -19.47
CA ILE A 237 -11.05 8.04 -19.56
C ILE A 237 -9.65 7.46 -19.82
N ILE A 238 -8.89 8.02 -20.76
CA ILE A 238 -7.51 7.58 -21.03
C ILE A 238 -6.65 7.63 -19.76
N ASN A 239 -6.73 8.71 -18.98
CA ASN A 239 -5.98 8.84 -17.75
C ASN A 239 -6.38 7.77 -16.71
N HIS A 240 -7.67 7.47 -16.57
CA HIS A 240 -8.13 6.37 -15.69
C HIS A 240 -7.64 5.02 -16.17
N ILE A 241 -7.69 4.74 -17.49
CA ILE A 241 -7.20 3.49 -18.04
C ILE A 241 -5.71 3.30 -17.76
N LYS A 242 -4.90 4.33 -18.01
CA LYS A 242 -3.45 4.30 -17.70
C LYS A 242 -3.19 4.02 -16.22
N PHE A 243 -3.89 4.73 -15.35
CA PHE A 243 -3.79 4.55 -13.91
C PHE A 243 -4.15 3.12 -13.47
N ILE A 244 -5.28 2.57 -13.98
CA ILE A 244 -5.73 1.21 -13.68
C ILE A 244 -4.71 0.18 -14.16
N PHE A 245 -4.22 0.34 -15.39
CA PHE A 245 -3.27 -0.59 -16.01
C PHE A 245 -1.99 -0.74 -15.18
N VAL A 246 -1.39 0.38 -14.77
CA VAL A 246 -0.20 0.37 -13.90
C VAL A 246 -0.49 -0.35 -12.59
N ARG A 247 -1.64 -0.08 -11.96
CA ARG A 247 -2.00 -0.70 -10.69
C ARG A 247 -2.26 -2.19 -10.81
N MET A 248 -2.90 -2.64 -11.86
CA MET A 248 -3.08 -4.07 -12.08
C MET A 248 -1.74 -4.81 -12.13
N ILE A 249 -0.72 -4.22 -12.77
CA ILE A 249 0.62 -4.82 -12.84
C ILE A 249 1.32 -4.74 -11.47
N LYS A 250 1.34 -3.57 -10.84
CA LYS A 250 2.08 -3.33 -9.58
C LYS A 250 1.43 -3.99 -8.36
N MET A 251 0.10 -4.17 -8.37
CA MET A 251 -0.66 -4.82 -7.29
C MET A 251 -0.68 -6.35 -7.38
N ASN A 252 -0.26 -6.95 -8.49
CA ASN A 252 -0.24 -8.40 -8.63
C ASN A 252 0.67 -9.03 -7.56
N GLY A 253 0.08 -9.88 -6.72
CA GLY A 253 0.74 -10.45 -5.54
C GLY A 253 0.91 -9.50 -4.34
N LYS A 254 0.39 -8.28 -4.42
CA LYS A 254 0.49 -7.25 -3.37
C LYS A 254 -0.86 -6.70 -2.93
N GLU A 255 -1.90 -7.53 -2.88
CA GLU A 255 -3.25 -7.07 -2.54
C GLU A 255 -3.34 -6.47 -1.14
N ARG A 256 -4.28 -5.54 -0.96
CA ARG A 256 -4.59 -4.88 0.30
C ARG A 256 -5.25 -5.84 1.28
N HIS A 257 -4.98 -5.64 2.56
CA HIS A 257 -5.61 -6.36 3.67
C HIS A 257 -6.73 -5.54 4.33
N HIS A 258 -6.66 -4.22 4.21
CA HIS A 258 -7.59 -3.29 4.83
C HIS A 258 -8.35 -2.48 3.78
N VAL A 259 -9.59 -2.15 4.13
CA VAL A 259 -10.45 -1.28 3.30
C VAL A 259 -9.87 0.13 3.30
N PRO A 260 -9.69 0.77 2.13
CA PRO A 260 -9.18 2.13 2.04
C PRO A 260 -9.97 3.13 2.88
N SER A 261 -9.30 4.14 3.42
CA SER A 261 -9.94 5.29 4.05
C SER A 261 -10.74 6.12 3.03
N GLU A 262 -11.61 7.01 3.50
CA GLU A 262 -12.34 7.90 2.58
C GLU A 262 -11.39 8.87 1.87
N GLU A 263 -10.34 9.32 2.54
CA GLU A 263 -9.30 10.17 1.98
C GLU A 263 -8.52 9.46 0.87
N GLU A 264 -8.14 8.20 1.09
CA GLU A 264 -7.49 7.38 0.07
C GLU A 264 -8.41 7.18 -1.15
N LEU A 265 -9.68 6.88 -0.93
CA LEU A 265 -10.65 6.72 -2.02
C LEU A 265 -10.82 8.01 -2.83
N ASP A 266 -10.82 9.17 -2.17
CA ASP A 266 -10.91 10.48 -2.83
C ASP A 266 -9.65 10.77 -3.66
N CYS A 267 -8.45 10.45 -3.14
CA CYS A 267 -7.20 10.56 -3.88
C CYS A 267 -7.20 9.67 -5.13
N ILE A 268 -7.66 8.42 -5.01
CA ILE A 268 -7.76 7.49 -6.14
C ILE A 268 -8.76 8.01 -7.19
N GLU A 269 -9.93 8.52 -6.80
CA GLU A 269 -10.90 9.10 -7.74
C GLU A 269 -10.36 10.31 -8.53
N LYS A 270 -9.45 11.05 -7.90
CA LYS A 270 -8.76 12.21 -8.50
C LYS A 270 -7.48 11.83 -9.25
N LEU A 271 -7.06 10.56 -9.19
CA LEU A 271 -5.82 10.04 -9.76
C LEU A 271 -4.57 10.77 -9.22
N ILE A 272 -4.57 11.09 -7.94
CA ILE A 272 -3.44 11.73 -7.25
C ILE A 272 -2.85 10.79 -6.19
N PRO A 273 -1.54 10.81 -5.97
CA PRO A 273 -0.91 10.05 -4.90
C PRO A 273 -1.30 10.63 -3.53
N ILE A 274 -1.18 9.80 -2.49
CA ILE A 274 -1.32 10.27 -1.11
C ILE A 274 0.00 10.94 -0.71
N GLU A 275 -0.06 12.15 -0.16
CA GLU A 275 1.11 12.83 0.42
C GLU A 275 1.18 12.53 1.92
N LEU A 276 2.28 11.90 2.33
CA LEU A 276 2.49 11.42 3.68
C LEU A 276 3.68 12.13 4.34
N PRO A 277 3.49 12.83 5.47
CA PRO A 277 4.60 13.37 6.25
C PRO A 277 5.28 12.25 7.04
N VAL A 278 6.60 12.11 6.88
CA VAL A 278 7.46 11.27 7.71
C VAL A 278 8.33 12.19 8.56
N LYS A 279 8.29 11.99 9.86
CA LYS A 279 8.99 12.79 10.85
C LYS A 279 10.38 12.22 11.17
N PHE A 280 11.24 13.10 11.67
CA PHE A 280 12.56 12.78 12.21
C PHE A 280 12.66 13.33 13.64
N PHE A 281 13.52 12.74 14.46
CA PHE A 281 13.75 13.24 15.80
C PHE A 281 14.47 14.61 15.85
N THR A 282 15.00 15.07 14.71
CA THR A 282 15.50 16.44 14.54
C THR A 282 14.40 17.52 14.59
N GLY A 283 13.12 17.12 14.68
CA GLY A 283 11.98 18.03 14.57
C GLY A 283 11.52 18.31 13.12
N ASN A 284 12.32 17.94 12.14
CA ASN A 284 11.98 18.07 10.73
C ASN A 284 11.02 16.98 10.27
N GLN A 285 10.38 17.23 9.11
CA GLN A 285 9.59 16.23 8.40
C GLN A 285 9.78 16.33 6.89
N THR A 286 9.61 15.22 6.20
CA THR A 286 9.63 15.17 4.73
C THR A 286 8.31 14.57 4.23
N ASN A 287 7.67 15.24 3.29
CA ASN A 287 6.47 14.70 2.64
C ASN A 287 6.88 13.73 1.52
N VAL A 288 6.33 12.54 1.55
CA VAL A 288 6.57 11.50 0.54
C VAL A 288 5.25 11.16 -0.13
N LYS A 289 5.29 10.99 -1.45
CA LYS A 289 4.15 10.50 -2.22
C LYS A 289 4.11 8.98 -2.16
N VAL A 290 2.98 8.44 -1.73
CA VAL A 290 2.76 6.99 -1.63
C VAL A 290 1.58 6.56 -2.46
N GLU A 291 1.66 5.34 -2.96
CA GLU A 291 0.65 4.66 -3.73
C GLU A 291 0.11 3.45 -2.96
N SER A 292 -1.02 2.91 -3.39
CA SER A 292 -1.67 1.78 -2.70
C SER A 292 -0.80 0.53 -2.58
N TYR A 293 0.19 0.37 -3.47
CA TYR A 293 1.15 -0.74 -3.48
C TYR A 293 2.49 -0.43 -2.78
N THR A 294 2.70 0.81 -2.33
CA THR A 294 3.94 1.22 -1.66
C THR A 294 4.12 0.47 -0.35
N THR A 295 5.24 -0.24 -0.23
CA THR A 295 5.63 -0.92 1.01
C THR A 295 6.46 0.01 1.91
N ILE A 296 6.65 -0.37 3.17
CA ILE A 296 7.54 0.35 4.09
C ILE A 296 8.98 0.35 3.57
N ARG A 297 9.42 -0.73 2.92
CA ARG A 297 10.73 -0.76 2.25
C ARG A 297 10.85 0.30 1.16
N ASP A 298 9.81 0.42 0.31
CA ASP A 298 9.77 1.41 -0.75
C ASP A 298 9.82 2.83 -0.17
N LEU A 299 9.01 3.10 0.88
CA LEU A 299 9.00 4.37 1.60
C LEU A 299 10.37 4.71 2.20
N LYS A 300 11.01 3.74 2.83
CA LYS A 300 12.35 3.89 3.41
C LYS A 300 13.40 4.22 2.35
N CYS A 301 13.40 3.49 1.23
CA CYS A 301 14.30 3.77 0.11
C CYS A 301 14.11 5.17 -0.48
N GLU A 302 12.86 5.61 -0.65
CA GLU A 302 12.54 6.96 -1.13
C GLU A 302 13.03 8.05 -0.16
N LEU A 303 12.87 7.83 1.16
CA LEU A 303 13.38 8.76 2.17
C LEU A 303 14.90 8.86 2.13
N MET A 304 15.62 7.72 2.02
CA MET A 304 17.07 7.70 1.92
C MET A 304 17.57 8.47 0.69
N ASN A 305 16.89 8.30 -0.45
CA ASN A 305 17.23 9.04 -1.67
C ASN A 305 17.00 10.56 -1.52
N ARG A 306 15.91 10.98 -0.87
CA ARG A 306 15.59 12.40 -0.65
C ARG A 306 16.52 13.08 0.35
N LEU A 307 17.03 12.31 1.31
CA LEU A 307 17.98 12.79 2.31
C LEU A 307 19.43 12.67 1.85
N ASP A 308 19.66 12.26 0.60
CA ASP A 308 20.98 11.99 0.03
C ASP A 308 21.81 10.97 0.85
N PHE A 309 21.12 10.12 1.61
CA PHE A 309 21.76 9.04 2.35
C PHE A 309 22.17 7.90 1.43
N ASN A 310 23.27 7.24 1.74
CA ASN A 310 23.67 6.04 1.01
C ASN A 310 22.60 4.95 1.14
N ILE A 311 21.97 4.56 0.02
CA ILE A 311 20.90 3.55 -0.02
C ILE A 311 21.33 2.19 0.58
N GLN A 312 22.61 1.86 0.53
CA GLN A 312 23.13 0.63 1.16
C GLN A 312 23.00 0.65 2.68
N ARG A 313 22.91 1.85 3.28
CA ARG A 313 22.68 2.03 4.72
C ARG A 313 21.22 1.90 5.11
N ALA A 314 20.30 1.79 4.16
CA ALA A 314 18.86 1.63 4.45
C ALA A 314 18.53 0.40 5.34
N ILE A 315 19.40 -0.61 5.37
CA ILE A 315 19.29 -1.77 6.26
C ILE A 315 19.41 -1.42 7.75
N TYR A 316 20.11 -0.33 8.08
CA TYR A 316 20.30 0.13 9.46
C TYR A 316 19.16 0.99 9.96
N TYR A 317 18.28 1.46 9.08
CA TYR A 317 17.14 2.31 9.41
C TYR A 317 15.83 1.55 9.28
N SER A 318 14.83 1.98 10.00
CA SER A 318 13.46 1.51 9.86
C SER A 318 12.44 2.62 10.07
N ILE A 319 11.23 2.36 9.58
CA ILE A 319 10.07 3.21 9.83
C ILE A 319 9.36 2.69 11.08
N TYR A 320 9.07 3.60 11.98
CA TYR A 320 8.30 3.35 13.21
C TYR A 320 6.99 4.13 13.16
N GLU A 321 5.96 3.51 13.69
CA GLU A 321 4.71 4.15 14.02
C GLU A 321 4.81 4.69 15.45
N ILE A 322 4.50 5.96 15.63
CA ILE A 322 4.35 6.58 16.95
C ILE A 322 2.91 7.06 17.09
N CYS A 323 2.23 6.52 18.10
CA CYS A 323 0.87 6.90 18.45
C CYS A 323 0.89 7.74 19.75
N GLU A 324 0.48 8.99 19.63
CA GLU A 324 0.33 9.91 20.76
C GLU A 324 -1.11 9.85 21.29
N LYS A 325 -1.28 9.45 22.55
CA LYS A 325 -2.55 9.40 23.28
C LYS A 325 -2.45 10.26 24.56
N LYS A 326 -3.58 10.58 25.15
CA LYS A 326 -3.60 11.25 26.47
C LYS A 326 -2.94 10.41 27.56
N SER A 327 -2.97 9.09 27.44
CA SER A 327 -2.38 8.12 28.37
C SER A 327 -0.87 7.98 28.22
N GLY A 328 -0.27 8.49 27.14
CA GLY A 328 1.15 8.36 26.82
C GLY A 328 1.39 8.10 25.33
N THR A 329 2.65 7.87 25.01
CA THR A 329 3.10 7.60 23.65
C THR A 329 3.40 6.11 23.48
N GLU A 330 2.81 5.49 22.47
CA GLU A 330 3.08 4.10 22.07
C GLU A 330 3.94 4.12 20.79
N GLU A 331 4.91 3.20 20.71
CA GLU A 331 5.79 3.07 19.55
C GLU A 331 5.76 1.64 19.06
N ARG A 332 5.64 1.46 17.72
CA ARG A 332 5.64 0.17 17.05
C ARG A 332 6.64 0.18 15.90
N PHE A 333 7.52 -0.83 15.87
CA PHE A 333 8.30 -1.18 14.69
C PHE A 333 7.37 -1.65 13.57
N ILE A 334 7.65 -1.25 12.34
CA ILE A 334 6.88 -1.65 11.18
C ILE A 334 7.76 -2.51 10.27
N ASP A 335 7.25 -3.68 9.87
CA ASP A 335 7.95 -4.57 8.95
C ASP A 335 8.06 -3.97 7.55
N ASP A 336 9.21 -4.18 6.89
CA ASP A 336 9.50 -3.68 5.55
C ASP A 336 8.48 -4.14 4.49
N GLY A 337 7.82 -5.27 4.70
CA GLY A 337 6.80 -5.83 3.79
C GLY A 337 5.39 -5.26 3.98
N GLU A 338 5.12 -4.58 5.10
CA GLU A 338 3.81 -3.95 5.34
C GLU A 338 3.55 -2.84 4.31
N LYS A 339 2.27 -2.69 3.91
CA LYS A 339 1.88 -1.62 2.99
C LYS A 339 1.51 -0.35 3.75
N VAL A 340 2.08 0.76 3.34
CA VAL A 340 1.83 2.08 3.93
C VAL A 340 0.32 2.37 4.02
N CYS A 341 -0.41 2.15 2.93
CA CYS A 341 -1.84 2.44 2.90
C CYS A 341 -2.68 1.49 3.77
N ASP A 342 -2.23 0.26 4.05
CA ASP A 342 -2.90 -0.62 5.02
C ASP A 342 -2.76 -0.08 6.44
N ILE A 343 -1.57 0.43 6.78
CA ILE A 343 -1.31 1.08 8.07
C ILE A 343 -2.18 2.33 8.23
N LEU A 344 -2.24 3.19 7.20
CA LEU A 344 -3.12 4.38 7.22
C LEU A 344 -4.59 4.02 7.40
N SER A 345 -5.04 2.91 6.80
CA SER A 345 -6.42 2.41 6.98
C SER A 345 -6.68 1.95 8.41
N VAL A 346 -5.70 1.29 9.06
CA VAL A 346 -5.77 0.90 10.47
C VAL A 346 -5.82 2.15 11.36
N TRP A 347 -4.93 3.12 11.14
CA TRP A 347 -4.91 4.38 11.89
C TRP A 347 -6.26 5.11 11.82
N ASN A 348 -6.85 5.19 10.62
CA ASN A 348 -8.15 5.83 10.46
C ASN A 348 -9.23 5.12 11.27
N ASN A 349 -9.27 3.79 11.25
CA ASN A 349 -10.22 3.01 12.03
C ASN A 349 -10.01 3.18 13.54
N ASP A 350 -8.77 3.23 14.00
CA ASP A 350 -8.42 3.41 15.40
C ASP A 350 -8.78 4.82 15.88
N MET A 351 -8.45 5.86 15.10
CA MET A 351 -8.87 7.24 15.39
C MET A 351 -10.39 7.40 15.46
N GLU A 352 -11.14 6.74 14.54
CA GLU A 352 -12.59 6.73 14.59
C GLU A 352 -13.15 6.03 15.84
N ARG A 353 -12.52 4.92 16.26
CA ARG A 353 -12.89 4.18 17.47
C ARG A 353 -12.60 5.01 18.72
N ASP A 354 -11.41 5.58 18.83
CA ASP A 354 -10.97 6.38 19.97
C ASP A 354 -11.84 7.63 20.10
N LYS A 355 -12.17 8.29 19.00
CA LYS A 355 -13.11 9.43 18.98
C LYS A 355 -14.49 9.07 19.54
N LYS A 356 -15.01 7.87 19.23
CA LYS A 356 -16.29 7.38 19.78
C LYS A 356 -16.20 7.14 21.29
N ASN A 357 -15.03 6.78 21.78
CA ASN A 357 -14.75 6.56 23.22
C ASN A 357 -14.37 7.86 23.96
N GLY A 358 -14.40 9.02 23.29
CA GLY A 358 -14.00 10.31 23.86
C GLY A 358 -12.49 10.51 24.00
N GLU A 359 -11.71 9.66 23.35
CA GLU A 359 -10.26 9.73 23.30
C GLU A 359 -9.78 10.38 21.99
N THR A 360 -8.50 10.79 21.98
CA THR A 360 -7.86 11.37 20.80
C THR A 360 -6.51 10.70 20.65
N SER A 361 -6.29 10.05 19.53
CA SER A 361 -5.01 9.49 19.13
C SER A 361 -4.47 10.21 17.89
N LYS A 362 -3.16 10.38 17.83
CA LYS A 362 -2.45 10.92 16.67
C LYS A 362 -1.35 9.95 16.28
N PHE A 363 -1.32 9.58 15.02
CA PHE A 363 -0.35 8.65 14.49
C PHE A 363 0.64 9.36 13.58
N HIS A 364 1.90 8.94 13.64
CA HIS A 364 2.98 9.49 12.83
C HIS A 364 3.95 8.41 12.43
N PHE A 365 4.49 8.51 11.22
CA PHE A 365 5.66 7.75 10.81
C PHE A 365 6.93 8.50 11.20
N TYR A 366 7.87 7.77 11.77
CA TYR A 366 9.20 8.24 12.09
C TYR A 366 10.27 7.36 11.44
N LEU A 367 11.27 7.97 10.81
CA LEU A 367 12.48 7.28 10.43
C LEU A 367 13.41 7.20 11.63
N LYS A 368 13.80 5.96 12.00
CA LYS A 368 14.73 5.69 13.11
C LYS A 368 15.89 4.84 12.64
N LEU A 369 17.05 5.05 13.28
CA LEU A 369 18.15 4.10 13.22
C LEU A 369 17.77 2.86 14.04
N LEU A 370 17.68 1.70 13.38
CA LEU A 370 17.36 0.41 14.01
C LEU A 370 18.59 -0.25 14.60
N ILE A 371 19.72 -0.18 13.88
CA ILE A 371 20.98 -0.80 14.26
C ILE A 371 22.09 0.26 14.19
N TYR A 372 22.75 0.49 15.32
CA TYR A 372 23.92 1.37 15.36
C TYR A 372 25.08 0.72 14.60
N TYR A 373 25.67 1.46 13.69
CA TYR A 373 26.81 1.03 12.90
C TYR A 373 27.94 2.06 13.00
N PRO A 374 29.21 1.67 12.81
CA PRO A 374 30.30 2.64 12.72
C PRO A 374 30.13 3.56 11.52
N PHE A 375 30.20 4.88 11.75
CA PHE A 375 30.16 5.90 10.70
C PHE A 375 31.29 6.91 10.90
N GLU A 376 31.68 7.56 9.83
CA GLU A 376 32.77 8.56 9.85
C GLU A 376 32.29 9.83 10.59
N LYS A 377 33.22 10.53 11.24
CA LYS A 377 32.89 11.76 12.01
C LYS A 377 32.38 12.90 11.13
N ASP A 378 32.69 12.87 9.85
CA ASP A 378 32.26 13.84 8.85
C ASP A 378 30.92 13.48 8.20
N ASP A 379 30.35 12.34 8.55
CA ASP A 379 28.95 11.98 8.18
C ASP A 379 27.97 12.71 9.10
N ILE A 380 27.82 14.00 8.84
CA ILE A 380 27.03 14.93 9.66
C ILE A 380 25.55 14.51 9.71
N ASP A 381 25.01 14.00 8.61
CA ASP A 381 23.60 13.59 8.52
C ASP A 381 23.33 12.39 9.43
N THR A 382 24.16 11.34 9.36
CA THR A 382 24.05 10.20 10.27
C THR A 382 24.26 10.63 11.72
N LEU A 383 25.27 11.48 11.98
CA LEU A 383 25.53 11.99 13.32
C LEU A 383 24.34 12.74 13.89
N SER A 384 23.69 13.60 13.09
CA SER A 384 22.49 14.34 13.49
C SER A 384 21.33 13.40 13.84
N VAL A 385 21.06 12.38 13.02
CA VAL A 385 20.02 11.39 13.30
C VAL A 385 20.31 10.64 14.61
N VAL A 386 21.53 10.16 14.78
CA VAL A 386 21.97 9.41 16.00
C VAL A 386 21.83 10.28 17.24
N TYR A 387 22.27 11.53 17.17
CA TYR A 387 22.20 12.47 18.29
C TYR A 387 20.75 12.69 18.73
N HIS A 388 19.88 13.15 17.84
CA HIS A 388 18.50 13.49 18.21
C HIS A 388 17.69 12.25 18.61
N GLN A 389 17.92 11.10 17.97
CA GLN A 389 17.29 9.85 18.40
C GLN A 389 17.76 9.44 19.79
N THR A 390 19.06 9.55 20.10
CA THR A 390 19.58 9.22 21.43
C THR A 390 19.01 10.14 22.49
N VAL A 391 18.93 11.44 22.23
CA VAL A 391 18.27 12.41 23.13
C VAL A 391 16.82 12.00 23.40
N TYR A 392 16.05 11.70 22.35
CA TYR A 392 14.67 11.24 22.49
C TYR A 392 14.57 9.94 23.30
N ASP A 393 15.41 8.96 23.03
CA ASP A 393 15.38 7.65 23.70
C ASP A 393 15.79 7.74 25.18
N VAL A 394 16.68 8.67 25.53
CA VAL A 394 17.03 8.99 26.94
C VAL A 394 15.88 9.69 27.65
N ILE A 395 15.33 10.76 27.07
CA ILE A 395 14.23 11.53 27.67
C ILE A 395 12.96 10.68 27.82
N SER A 396 12.68 9.80 26.85
CA SER A 396 11.53 8.89 26.92
C SER A 396 11.75 7.67 27.82
N GLY A 397 12.91 7.56 28.48
CA GLY A 397 13.23 6.47 29.40
C GLY A 397 13.55 5.11 28.75
N LYS A 398 13.74 5.09 27.42
CA LYS A 398 14.11 3.87 26.68
C LYS A 398 15.55 3.45 26.93
N HIS A 399 16.42 4.42 27.18
CA HIS A 399 17.80 4.19 27.65
C HIS A 399 17.90 4.52 29.13
N PRO A 400 18.03 3.52 30.02
CA PRO A 400 18.22 3.76 31.43
C PRO A 400 19.58 4.44 31.68
N VAL A 401 19.56 5.61 32.27
CA VAL A 401 20.76 6.40 32.57
C VAL A 401 20.74 6.78 34.05
N ASP A 402 21.88 6.66 34.74
CA ASP A 402 22.00 7.13 36.13
C ASP A 402 21.97 8.65 36.21
N GLU A 403 21.59 9.18 37.40
CA GLU A 403 21.44 10.63 37.64
C GLU A 403 22.69 11.45 37.28
N ARG A 404 23.89 10.91 37.54
CA ARG A 404 25.16 11.61 37.24
C ARG A 404 25.37 11.73 35.74
N LYS A 405 25.06 10.66 35.02
CA LYS A 405 25.17 10.65 33.54
C LYS A 405 24.13 11.57 32.92
N ILE A 406 22.88 11.61 33.44
CA ILE A 406 21.86 12.52 32.94
C ILE A 406 22.34 13.98 33.05
N VAL A 407 22.92 14.40 34.18
CA VAL A 407 23.44 15.77 34.36
C VAL A 407 24.54 16.05 33.31
N ASN A 408 25.47 15.12 33.12
CA ASN A 408 26.54 15.29 32.12
C ASN A 408 25.98 15.36 30.68
N LEU A 409 25.04 14.51 30.35
CA LEU A 409 24.39 14.52 29.01
C LEU A 409 23.64 15.83 28.80
N ALA A 410 22.90 16.33 29.79
CA ALA A 410 22.22 17.62 29.71
C ALA A 410 23.20 18.77 29.54
N ALA A 411 24.37 18.76 30.22
CA ALA A 411 25.42 19.74 30.03
C ALA A 411 25.99 19.71 28.59
N TYR A 412 26.27 18.53 28.07
CA TYR A 412 26.71 18.38 26.65
C TYR A 412 25.64 18.86 25.66
N GLN A 413 24.38 18.55 25.92
CA GLN A 413 23.27 19.02 25.08
C GLN A 413 23.20 20.55 25.06
N LEU A 414 23.32 21.21 26.21
CA LEU A 414 23.36 22.66 26.32
C LEU A 414 24.53 23.25 25.52
N ILE A 415 25.71 22.62 25.57
CA ILE A 415 26.87 23.07 24.79
C ILE A 415 26.54 22.99 23.29
N VAL A 416 26.04 21.84 22.79
CA VAL A 416 25.71 21.63 21.39
C VAL A 416 24.63 22.60 20.89
N GLU A 417 23.59 22.85 21.71
CA GLU A 417 22.46 23.70 21.31
C GLU A 417 22.74 25.21 21.40
N PHE A 418 23.71 25.63 22.21
CA PHE A 418 23.99 27.05 22.48
C PHE A 418 25.38 27.52 22.03
N GLU A 419 26.29 26.63 21.62
CA GLU A 419 27.58 27.04 21.06
C GLU A 419 27.49 27.63 19.65
N ASP A 420 26.44 27.32 18.88
CA ASP A 420 26.19 27.90 17.56
C ASP A 420 25.60 29.34 17.62
N ASP A 421 25.14 29.79 18.79
CA ASP A 421 24.68 31.16 19.00
C ASP A 421 25.85 32.05 19.45
N GLU A 422 26.67 32.53 18.53
CA GLU A 422 27.70 33.57 18.79
C GLU A 422 27.11 34.80 19.53
N ASP A 423 25.81 35.03 19.37
CA ASP A 423 25.07 36.11 20.08
C ASP A 423 24.95 35.91 21.60
N VAL A 424 25.12 34.68 22.12
CA VAL A 424 25.06 34.41 23.58
C VAL A 424 26.39 34.72 24.28
N ALA A 425 27.50 34.59 23.56
CA ALA A 425 28.84 34.92 24.10
C ALA A 425 28.99 36.44 24.32
N GLU A 426 28.42 37.29 23.47
CA GLU A 426 28.48 38.75 23.66
C GLU A 426 27.56 39.26 24.79
N LYS A 427 26.48 38.57 25.13
CA LYS A 427 25.57 38.95 26.24
C LYS A 427 26.12 38.60 27.62
N LYS A 428 27.12 37.73 27.73
CA LYS A 428 27.78 37.43 29.01
C LYS A 428 28.91 38.38 29.40
N ASN A 429 29.34 39.25 28.46
CA ASN A 429 30.42 40.23 28.68
C ASN A 429 29.90 41.68 28.77
N LYS A 430 28.60 41.86 28.90
CA LYS A 430 27.96 43.14 29.26
C LYS A 430 27.20 42.99 30.57
#